data_862769ace195f1e68419b83e5c5eec55
#
_entry.id   862769ace195f1e68419b83e5c5eec55
#
_cell.length_a   1.000
_cell.length_b   1.000
_cell.length_c   1.000
_cell.angle_alpha   90.00
_cell.angle_beta   90.00
_cell.angle_gamma   90.00
#
_symmetry.space_group_name_H-M   'P 1'
#
loop_
_entity.id
_entity.type
_entity.pdbx_description
1 polymer ?
#
loop_
_entity_poly.entity_id
_entity_poly.type
_entity_poly.pdbx_seq_one_letter_code
_entity_poly.pdbx_strand_id
1 'polypeptide(L)'
;MRDRILLVGTMAAVALTLALPQAQAKGGKTVELKDAKGQSVGTATLIAKGKGVEIKYHLKNLPPGEHAMHIHQNAKCEADPAAPADAFKSAGGHFNPEGKQHGLENPQGPHAGDMPNFTVGADGTAKGTVQDPRVTLAEGAPNSVFANGGTALMIHAKADDMKSDPAGNAGPRIACGVITK
;
A
#
# COMPACT_ATOMS: atom_id res chain seq x y z
N MET A 1 -20.05 75.01 27.80
CA MET A 1 -20.38 73.59 27.81
C MET A 1 -19.49 72.94 26.75
N ARG A 2 -18.52 72.10 27.18
CA ARG A 2 -17.54 71.46 26.26
C ARG A 2 -17.74 69.98 26.39
N ASP A 3 -18.37 69.36 25.40
CA ASP A 3 -18.61 67.94 25.32
C ASP A 3 -17.30 67.23 24.97
N ARG A 4 -16.85 66.31 25.85
CA ARG A 4 -15.71 65.41 25.59
C ARG A 4 -16.22 64.11 25.04
N ILE A 5 -15.92 63.82 23.78
CA ILE A 5 -16.19 62.54 23.13
C ILE A 5 -15.04 61.57 23.57
N LEU A 6 -15.42 60.50 24.30
CA LEU A 6 -14.52 59.39 24.59
C LEU A 6 -14.54 58.44 23.40
N LEU A 7 -13.40 58.28 22.71
CA LEU A 7 -13.17 57.19 21.76
C LEU A 7 -12.77 55.94 22.54
N VAL A 8 -13.63 54.92 22.53
CA VAL A 8 -13.31 53.59 23.02
C VAL A 8 -12.71 52.77 21.85
N GLY A 9 -11.41 52.59 21.87
CA GLY A 9 -10.73 51.75 20.89
C GLY A 9 -10.85 50.27 21.28
N THR A 10 -11.55 49.49 20.46
CA THR A 10 -11.60 48.03 20.58
C THR A 10 -10.35 47.42 19.96
N MET A 11 -9.46 46.90 20.80
CA MET A 11 -8.35 46.02 20.36
C MET A 11 -8.87 44.64 20.02
N ALA A 12 -8.87 44.31 18.74
CA ALA A 12 -9.10 42.92 18.28
C ALA A 12 -7.84 42.09 18.50
N ALA A 13 -7.90 41.13 19.43
CA ALA A 13 -6.82 40.14 19.63
C ALA A 13 -6.90 39.09 18.55
N VAL A 14 -5.93 39.07 17.63
CA VAL A 14 -5.76 37.99 16.65
C VAL A 14 -5.11 36.81 17.36
N ALA A 15 -5.88 35.78 17.65
CA ALA A 15 -5.36 34.52 18.17
C ALA A 15 -4.69 33.73 17.02
N LEU A 16 -3.36 33.73 17.02
CA LEU A 16 -2.54 32.91 16.12
C LEU A 16 -2.59 31.46 16.63
N THR A 17 -3.44 30.62 16.04
CA THR A 17 -3.47 29.18 16.34
C THR A 17 -2.26 28.51 15.70
N LEU A 18 -1.26 28.22 16.48
CA LEU A 18 -0.15 27.34 16.10
C LEU A 18 -0.69 25.91 15.97
N ALA A 19 -0.87 25.45 14.74
CA ALA A 19 -1.13 24.03 14.46
C ALA A 19 0.13 23.24 14.82
N LEU A 20 0.08 22.50 15.92
CA LEU A 20 1.12 21.54 16.29
C LEU A 20 1.15 20.41 15.26
N PRO A 21 2.32 19.99 14.76
CA PRO A 21 2.40 18.82 13.90
C PRO A 21 1.91 17.60 14.70
N GLN A 22 0.84 16.97 14.23
CA GLN A 22 0.39 15.71 14.80
C GLN A 22 1.49 14.66 14.56
N ALA A 23 2.12 14.22 15.63
CA ALA A 23 3.04 13.09 15.61
C ALA A 23 2.23 11.86 15.17
N GLN A 24 2.46 11.37 13.94
CA GLN A 24 1.93 10.11 13.49
C GLN A 24 2.39 9.02 14.46
N ALA A 25 1.43 8.28 15.00
CA ALA A 25 1.71 7.14 15.86
C ALA A 25 2.69 6.18 15.15
N LYS A 26 3.76 5.78 15.85
CA LYS A 26 4.77 4.82 15.38
C LYS A 26 4.24 3.38 15.29
N GLY A 27 2.94 3.19 15.05
CA GLY A 27 2.30 1.90 14.86
C GLY A 27 2.22 1.53 13.38
N GLY A 28 2.83 0.43 12.97
CA GLY A 28 2.67 -0.10 11.62
C GLY A 28 1.27 -0.70 11.41
N LYS A 29 0.77 -0.69 10.16
CA LYS A 29 -0.46 -1.39 9.77
C LYS A 29 -0.13 -2.84 9.46
N THR A 30 -0.64 -3.78 10.24
CA THR A 30 -0.51 -5.22 9.97
C THR A 30 -1.68 -5.72 9.13
N VAL A 31 -1.35 -6.49 8.11
CA VAL A 31 -2.27 -7.09 7.13
C VAL A 31 -2.08 -8.60 7.17
N GLU A 32 -3.14 -9.36 7.35
CA GLU A 32 -3.15 -10.79 7.16
C GLU A 32 -3.38 -11.11 5.68
N LEU A 33 -2.54 -11.96 5.10
CA LEU A 33 -2.72 -12.48 3.75
C LEU A 33 -3.36 -13.85 3.79
N LYS A 34 -4.30 -14.08 2.88
CA LYS A 34 -5.01 -15.36 2.73
C LYS A 34 -4.96 -15.83 1.28
N ASP A 35 -4.92 -17.16 1.11
CA ASP A 35 -5.08 -17.79 -0.19
C ASP A 35 -6.56 -17.77 -0.65
N ALA A 36 -6.82 -18.28 -1.86
CA ALA A 36 -8.18 -18.34 -2.42
C ALA A 36 -9.13 -19.27 -1.65
N LYS A 37 -8.62 -20.11 -0.75
CA LYS A 37 -9.41 -20.97 0.14
C LYS A 37 -9.68 -20.30 1.49
N GLY A 38 -9.20 -19.06 1.70
CA GLY A 38 -9.29 -18.34 2.96
C GLY A 38 -8.28 -18.78 4.02
N GLN A 39 -7.32 -19.64 3.67
CA GLN A 39 -6.27 -20.08 4.59
C GLN A 39 -5.20 -18.99 4.74
N SER A 40 -4.75 -18.78 5.98
CA SER A 40 -3.69 -17.79 6.25
C SER A 40 -2.36 -18.22 5.63
N VAL A 41 -1.77 -17.33 4.83
CA VAL A 41 -0.42 -17.46 4.30
C VAL A 41 0.58 -16.53 5.02
N GLY A 42 0.16 -15.89 6.09
CA GLY A 42 1.02 -15.07 6.93
C GLY A 42 0.59 -13.62 7.02
N THR A 43 1.52 -12.77 7.41
CA THR A 43 1.27 -11.36 7.66
C THR A 43 2.32 -10.46 7.02
N ALA A 44 1.91 -9.24 6.71
CA ALA A 44 2.79 -8.14 6.34
C ALA A 44 2.49 -6.92 7.22
N THR A 45 3.52 -6.23 7.69
CA THR A 45 3.39 -5.00 8.49
C THR A 45 3.97 -3.83 7.71
N LEU A 46 3.12 -2.86 7.40
CA LEU A 46 3.48 -1.64 6.70
C LEU A 46 3.87 -0.57 7.72
N ILE A 47 5.05 0.00 7.60
CA ILE A 47 5.62 0.98 8.53
C ILE A 47 6.05 2.20 7.72
N ALA A 48 5.65 3.41 8.13
CA ALA A 48 6.13 4.63 7.50
C ALA A 48 7.65 4.75 7.70
N LYS A 49 8.40 4.95 6.61
CA LYS A 49 9.86 5.07 6.65
C LYS A 49 10.37 6.07 5.62
N GLY A 50 10.90 7.17 6.10
CA GLY A 50 11.28 8.28 5.24
C GLY A 50 10.08 8.85 4.50
N LYS A 51 10.13 8.93 3.17
CA LYS A 51 9.02 9.37 2.33
C LYS A 51 8.11 8.22 1.87
N GLY A 52 8.48 6.95 2.15
CA GLY A 52 7.79 5.76 1.68
C GLY A 52 7.31 4.84 2.79
N VAL A 53 7.10 3.58 2.43
CA VAL A 53 6.64 2.52 3.31
C VAL A 53 7.62 1.36 3.31
N GLU A 54 7.99 0.89 4.48
CA GLU A 54 8.68 -0.37 4.70
C GLU A 54 7.63 -1.46 4.97
N ILE A 55 7.68 -2.55 4.23
CA ILE A 55 6.80 -3.70 4.37
C ILE A 55 7.61 -4.88 4.89
N LYS A 56 7.37 -5.25 6.14
CA LYS A 56 7.97 -6.45 6.76
C LYS A 56 7.00 -7.60 6.64
N TYR A 57 7.43 -8.71 6.06
CA TYR A 57 6.57 -9.86 5.84
C TYR A 57 7.10 -11.12 6.52
N HIS A 58 6.16 -11.94 6.99
CA HIS A 58 6.36 -13.28 7.50
C HIS A 58 5.31 -14.19 6.86
N LEU A 59 5.71 -14.95 5.85
CA LEU A 59 4.83 -15.74 4.99
C LEU A 59 5.09 -17.22 5.17
N LYS A 60 4.09 -18.03 4.89
CA LYS A 60 4.11 -19.50 4.98
C LYS A 60 3.13 -20.09 3.96
N ASN A 61 3.21 -21.41 3.74
CA ASN A 61 2.28 -22.13 2.88
C ASN A 61 2.25 -21.61 1.43
N LEU A 62 3.35 -21.03 0.97
CA LEU A 62 3.53 -20.58 -0.41
C LEU A 62 4.37 -21.59 -1.20
N PRO A 63 4.19 -21.70 -2.51
CA PRO A 63 5.10 -22.51 -3.35
C PRO A 63 6.55 -22.01 -3.21
N PRO A 64 7.56 -22.89 -3.16
CA PRO A 64 8.96 -22.48 -3.22
C PRO A 64 9.32 -21.79 -4.54
N GLY A 65 10.22 -20.79 -4.47
CA GLY A 65 10.72 -20.06 -5.63
C GLY A 65 10.55 -18.54 -5.52
N GLU A 66 10.80 -17.85 -6.62
CA GLU A 66 10.60 -16.40 -6.70
C GLU A 66 9.15 -16.03 -7.01
N HIS A 67 8.68 -15.01 -6.31
CA HIS A 67 7.32 -14.49 -6.43
C HIS A 67 7.32 -12.97 -6.48
N ALA A 68 6.35 -12.42 -7.24
CA ALA A 68 6.04 -11.02 -7.21
C ALA A 68 5.13 -10.68 -6.02
N MET A 69 5.34 -9.48 -5.48
CA MET A 69 4.46 -8.84 -4.50
C MET A 69 4.13 -7.45 -5.00
N HIS A 70 2.83 -7.12 -5.07
CA HIS A 70 2.39 -5.79 -5.54
C HIS A 70 1.31 -5.22 -4.63
N ILE A 71 1.18 -3.89 -4.60
CA ILE A 71 0.01 -3.23 -4.04
C ILE A 71 -1.00 -3.03 -5.17
N HIS A 72 -2.24 -3.53 -4.99
CA HIS A 72 -3.35 -3.41 -5.91
C HIS A 72 -4.31 -2.30 -5.50
N GLN A 73 -5.03 -1.73 -6.47
CA GLN A 73 -5.76 -0.46 -6.32
C GLN A 73 -7.01 -0.51 -5.44
N ASN A 74 -7.62 -1.69 -5.23
CA ASN A 74 -8.87 -1.83 -4.47
C ASN A 74 -8.66 -2.64 -3.19
N ALA A 75 -9.24 -2.19 -2.08
CA ALA A 75 -9.26 -2.90 -0.80
C ALA A 75 -10.23 -4.10 -0.81
N LYS A 76 -10.04 -5.03 -1.77
CA LYS A 76 -10.88 -6.21 -1.97
C LYS A 76 -10.04 -7.44 -2.26
N CYS A 77 -10.32 -8.52 -1.53
CA CYS A 77 -9.66 -9.83 -1.68
C CYS A 77 -10.72 -10.92 -1.85
N GLU A 78 -11.68 -10.71 -2.76
CA GLU A 78 -12.70 -11.71 -3.05
C GLU A 78 -12.09 -12.83 -3.91
N ALA A 79 -12.11 -14.05 -3.38
CA ALA A 79 -11.70 -15.22 -4.13
C ALA A 79 -12.90 -15.79 -4.87
N ASP A 80 -12.73 -16.09 -6.16
CA ASP A 80 -13.71 -16.85 -6.92
C ASP A 80 -13.25 -18.31 -7.02
N PRO A 81 -13.87 -19.25 -6.26
CA PRO A 81 -13.49 -20.65 -6.31
C PRO A 81 -13.74 -21.31 -7.68
N ALA A 82 -14.66 -20.75 -8.49
CA ALA A 82 -14.96 -21.24 -9.84
C ALA A 82 -13.95 -20.74 -10.89
N ALA A 83 -13.18 -19.70 -10.56
CA ALA A 83 -12.18 -19.11 -11.45
C ALA A 83 -10.84 -18.93 -10.73
N PRO A 84 -10.14 -20.00 -10.34
CA PRO A 84 -8.91 -19.93 -9.55
C PRO A 84 -7.78 -19.18 -10.26
N ALA A 85 -7.77 -19.13 -11.59
CA ALA A 85 -6.83 -18.33 -12.37
C ALA A 85 -7.09 -16.81 -12.24
N ASP A 86 -8.31 -16.41 -11.90
CA ASP A 86 -8.78 -15.03 -11.71
C ASP A 86 -9.07 -14.72 -10.24
N ALA A 87 -8.59 -15.55 -9.32
CA ALA A 87 -8.72 -15.29 -7.89
C ALA A 87 -8.28 -13.87 -7.57
N PHE A 88 -9.04 -13.19 -6.70
CA PHE A 88 -8.76 -11.83 -6.27
C PHE A 88 -8.83 -10.74 -7.37
N LYS A 89 -9.54 -11.00 -8.47
CA LYS A 89 -9.75 -10.01 -9.55
C LYS A 89 -10.38 -8.71 -9.03
N SER A 90 -11.18 -8.80 -7.96
CA SER A 90 -11.78 -7.64 -7.28
C SER A 90 -10.77 -6.62 -6.74
N ALA A 91 -9.52 -7.02 -6.49
CA ALA A 91 -8.45 -6.11 -6.10
C ALA A 91 -8.05 -5.13 -7.23
N GLY A 92 -8.50 -5.36 -8.46
CA GLY A 92 -8.19 -4.51 -9.61
C GLY A 92 -6.76 -4.68 -10.14
N GLY A 93 -6.24 -3.67 -10.85
CA GLY A 93 -4.85 -3.58 -11.29
C GLY A 93 -3.90 -3.14 -10.18
N HIS A 94 -2.64 -2.94 -10.51
CA HIS A 94 -1.65 -2.38 -9.58
C HIS A 94 -2.05 -0.96 -9.18
N PHE A 95 -1.71 -0.56 -7.96
CA PHE A 95 -1.95 0.79 -7.48
C PHE A 95 -1.08 1.78 -8.26
N ASN A 96 -1.74 2.62 -9.07
CA ASN A 96 -1.07 3.47 -10.06
C ASN A 96 -1.73 4.86 -10.14
N PRO A 97 -1.61 5.69 -9.10
CA PRO A 97 -2.21 7.03 -9.09
C PRO A 97 -1.59 7.99 -10.10
N GLU A 98 -0.40 7.71 -10.61
CA GLU A 98 0.30 8.55 -11.58
C GLU A 98 0.09 8.13 -13.04
N GLY A 99 -0.63 7.03 -13.32
CA GLY A 99 -0.89 6.55 -14.67
C GLY A 99 0.34 6.12 -15.44
N LYS A 100 1.37 5.60 -14.76
CA LYS A 100 2.61 5.09 -15.37
C LYS A 100 2.42 3.69 -15.93
N GLN A 101 3.42 3.17 -16.64
CA GLN A 101 3.48 1.76 -17.03
C GLN A 101 4.06 0.90 -15.91
N HIS A 102 3.89 -0.42 -16.04
CA HIS A 102 4.44 -1.38 -15.11
C HIS A 102 5.96 -1.55 -15.25
N GLY A 103 6.61 -1.81 -14.11
CA GLY A 103 7.94 -2.38 -14.03
C GLY A 103 9.02 -1.45 -13.51
N LEU A 104 9.80 -1.95 -12.55
CA LEU A 104 10.90 -1.21 -11.93
C LEU A 104 12.03 -0.88 -12.91
N GLU A 105 12.15 -1.65 -13.99
CA GLU A 105 13.13 -1.47 -15.05
C GLU A 105 12.53 -0.87 -16.33
N ASN A 106 11.23 -0.53 -16.33
CA ASN A 106 10.58 0.13 -17.45
C ASN A 106 10.82 1.65 -17.38
N PRO A 107 11.37 2.29 -18.40
CA PRO A 107 11.62 3.73 -18.40
C PRO A 107 10.35 4.59 -18.30
N GLN A 108 9.17 4.03 -18.60
CA GLN A 108 7.87 4.69 -18.44
C GLN A 108 7.13 4.28 -17.15
N GLY A 109 7.74 3.45 -16.34
CA GLY A 109 7.25 2.98 -15.05
C GLY A 109 7.98 3.64 -13.87
N PRO A 110 7.92 3.00 -12.73
CA PRO A 110 6.97 1.95 -12.36
C PRO A 110 5.61 2.49 -11.89
N HIS A 111 4.63 1.59 -11.70
CA HIS A 111 3.46 1.88 -10.87
C HIS A 111 3.88 2.17 -9.43
N ALA A 112 3.05 2.89 -8.69
CA ALA A 112 3.33 3.12 -7.27
C ALA A 112 3.33 1.81 -6.44
N GLY A 113 2.55 0.82 -6.86
CA GLY A 113 2.46 -0.48 -6.17
C GLY A 113 3.44 -1.55 -6.64
N ASP A 114 4.36 -1.25 -7.57
CA ASP A 114 5.34 -2.23 -8.05
C ASP A 114 6.49 -2.38 -7.03
N MET A 115 6.89 -3.62 -6.77
CA MET A 115 7.95 -3.92 -5.79
C MET A 115 8.91 -4.98 -6.33
N PRO A 116 10.12 -5.09 -5.77
CA PRO A 116 11.03 -6.19 -6.09
C PRO A 116 10.43 -7.56 -5.76
N ASN A 117 10.82 -8.59 -6.50
CA ASN A 117 10.51 -9.98 -6.20
C ASN A 117 11.07 -10.40 -4.83
N PHE A 118 10.48 -11.44 -4.26
CA PHE A 118 10.98 -12.09 -3.05
C PHE A 118 11.04 -13.60 -3.24
N THR A 119 11.86 -14.27 -2.43
CA THR A 119 12.06 -15.72 -2.53
C THR A 119 11.37 -16.44 -1.38
N VAL A 120 10.65 -17.50 -1.71
CA VAL A 120 10.09 -18.49 -0.77
C VAL A 120 11.03 -19.68 -0.70
N GLY A 121 11.39 -20.06 0.51
CA GLY A 121 12.26 -21.22 0.78
C GLY A 121 11.61 -22.56 0.44
N ALA A 122 12.40 -23.62 0.40
CA ALA A 122 11.94 -24.98 0.14
C ALA A 122 10.90 -25.48 1.18
N ASP A 123 10.89 -24.87 2.37
CA ASP A 123 9.93 -25.12 3.45
C ASP A 123 8.60 -24.37 3.28
N GLY A 124 8.42 -23.64 2.17
CA GLY A 124 7.23 -22.85 1.90
C GLY A 124 7.12 -21.56 2.71
N THR A 125 8.21 -21.11 3.34
CA THR A 125 8.24 -19.88 4.13
C THR A 125 9.04 -18.77 3.47
N ALA A 126 8.68 -17.52 3.79
CA ALA A 126 9.48 -16.34 3.43
C ALA A 126 9.41 -15.31 4.56
N LYS A 127 10.56 -14.72 4.89
CA LYS A 127 10.67 -13.63 5.84
C LYS A 127 11.60 -12.57 5.28
N GLY A 128 11.15 -11.34 5.26
CA GLY A 128 11.96 -10.25 4.72
C GLY A 128 11.37 -8.89 4.91
N THR A 129 11.99 -7.95 4.24
CA THR A 129 11.58 -6.54 4.23
C THR A 129 11.76 -6.01 2.82
N VAL A 130 10.73 -5.32 2.31
CA VAL A 130 10.80 -4.55 1.07
C VAL A 130 10.49 -3.09 1.38
N GLN A 131 11.13 -2.17 0.66
CA GLN A 131 10.83 -0.75 0.73
C GLN A 131 10.14 -0.29 -0.54
N ASP A 132 9.02 0.39 -0.38
CA ASP A 132 8.36 1.08 -1.47
C ASP A 132 8.39 2.60 -1.21
N PRO A 133 9.26 3.36 -1.91
CA PRO A 133 9.37 4.79 -1.74
C PRO A 133 8.24 5.58 -2.43
N ARG A 134 7.37 4.93 -3.22
CA ARG A 134 6.34 5.57 -4.05
C ARG A 134 4.98 5.64 -3.39
N VAL A 135 4.76 4.90 -2.30
CA VAL A 135 3.51 4.93 -1.52
C VAL A 135 3.73 5.53 -0.14
N THR A 136 2.66 5.91 0.52
CA THR A 136 2.70 6.47 1.89
C THR A 136 1.56 5.93 2.75
N LEU A 137 1.73 6.00 4.09
CA LEU A 137 0.66 5.80 5.06
C LEU A 137 -0.05 7.11 5.43
N ALA A 138 0.36 8.24 4.86
CA ALA A 138 -0.28 9.53 5.12
C ALA A 138 -1.69 9.57 4.50
N GLU A 139 -2.67 9.96 5.29
CA GLU A 139 -4.05 10.10 4.83
C GLU A 139 -4.19 11.28 3.84
N GLY A 140 -5.08 11.12 2.86
CA GLY A 140 -5.40 12.17 1.89
C GLY A 140 -4.35 12.40 0.80
N ALA A 141 -3.21 11.73 0.85
CA ALA A 141 -2.23 11.77 -0.23
C ALA A 141 -2.70 10.88 -1.41
N PRO A 142 -2.54 11.31 -2.68
CA PRO A 142 -2.95 10.52 -3.84
C PRO A 142 -2.29 9.15 -3.91
N ASN A 143 -1.03 9.04 -3.44
CA ASN A 143 -0.26 7.81 -3.36
C ASN A 143 -0.36 7.11 -1.99
N SER A 144 -1.36 7.45 -1.18
CA SER A 144 -1.62 6.75 0.08
C SER A 144 -2.14 5.34 -0.17
N VAL A 145 -1.63 4.35 0.58
CA VAL A 145 -2.20 2.99 0.57
C VAL A 145 -3.63 2.93 1.11
N PHE A 146 -4.11 4.02 1.72
CA PHE A 146 -5.49 4.19 2.21
C PHE A 146 -6.36 5.00 1.22
N ALA A 147 -5.84 5.39 0.05
CA ALA A 147 -6.61 6.12 -0.95
C ALA A 147 -7.83 5.32 -1.42
N ASN A 148 -8.92 6.00 -1.78
CA ASN A 148 -10.16 5.40 -2.30
C ASN A 148 -10.77 4.29 -1.43
N GLY A 149 -10.57 4.35 -0.11
CA GLY A 149 -11.06 3.37 0.85
C GLY A 149 -10.06 2.25 1.15
N GLY A 150 -8.87 2.30 0.57
CA GLY A 150 -7.78 1.37 0.81
C GLY A 150 -7.32 0.63 -0.46
N THR A 151 -6.31 -0.21 -0.27
CA THR A 151 -5.63 -0.99 -1.31
C THR A 151 -5.55 -2.46 -0.88
N ALA A 152 -4.88 -3.31 -1.66
CA ALA A 152 -4.63 -4.70 -1.26
C ALA A 152 -3.17 -5.08 -1.54
N LEU A 153 -2.56 -5.81 -0.62
CA LEU A 153 -1.27 -6.46 -0.85
C LEU A 153 -1.51 -7.80 -1.53
N MET A 154 -0.86 -8.03 -2.67
CA MET A 154 -1.05 -9.21 -3.51
C MET A 154 0.24 -9.97 -3.67
N ILE A 155 0.17 -11.32 -3.62
CA ILE A 155 1.26 -12.21 -3.99
C ILE A 155 0.86 -12.96 -5.27
N HIS A 156 1.77 -13.04 -6.22
CA HIS A 156 1.61 -13.73 -7.49
C HIS A 156 2.35 -15.07 -7.52
N ALA A 157 1.95 -15.95 -8.44
CA ALA A 157 2.50 -17.31 -8.55
C ALA A 157 3.92 -17.38 -9.10
N LYS A 158 4.40 -16.31 -9.76
CA LYS A 158 5.70 -16.24 -10.41
C LYS A 158 6.41 -14.93 -10.07
N ALA A 159 7.69 -14.87 -10.40
CA ALA A 159 8.44 -13.63 -10.42
C ALA A 159 7.86 -12.65 -11.45
N ASP A 160 7.95 -11.37 -11.13
CA ASP A 160 7.76 -10.25 -12.03
C ASP A 160 9.01 -10.10 -12.92
N ASP A 161 8.81 -9.88 -14.22
CA ASP A 161 9.91 -9.61 -15.15
C ASP A 161 10.42 -8.15 -15.11
N MET A 162 9.81 -7.31 -14.27
CA MET A 162 10.12 -5.90 -14.01
C MET A 162 9.94 -4.95 -15.20
N LYS A 163 9.32 -5.38 -16.28
CA LYS A 163 9.26 -4.63 -17.56
C LYS A 163 7.93 -4.68 -18.27
N SER A 164 7.29 -5.86 -18.32
CA SER A 164 6.12 -6.09 -19.19
C SER A 164 4.85 -5.51 -18.59
N ASP A 165 4.33 -4.46 -19.21
CA ASP A 165 3.02 -3.90 -18.84
C ASP A 165 1.89 -4.90 -19.19
N PRO A 166 0.83 -5.04 -18.40
CA PRO A 166 0.51 -4.27 -17.20
C PRO A 166 0.95 -4.89 -15.86
N ALA A 167 1.59 -6.05 -15.82
CA ALA A 167 1.79 -6.81 -14.58
C ALA A 167 3.01 -7.74 -14.54
N GLY A 168 4.03 -7.50 -15.40
CA GLY A 168 5.31 -8.19 -15.34
C GLY A 168 5.28 -9.70 -15.54
N ASN A 169 4.25 -10.23 -16.22
CA ASN A 169 4.07 -11.67 -16.44
C ASN A 169 4.10 -12.51 -15.15
N ALA A 170 3.77 -11.91 -14.02
CA ALA A 170 3.86 -12.51 -12.68
C ALA A 170 2.88 -13.69 -12.44
N GLY A 171 2.02 -13.99 -13.40
CA GLY A 171 1.09 -15.10 -13.35
C GLY A 171 -0.10 -14.88 -12.40
N PRO A 172 -0.82 -15.98 -12.05
CA PRO A 172 -2.01 -15.90 -11.19
C PRO A 172 -1.74 -15.27 -9.82
N ARG A 173 -2.78 -14.67 -9.25
CA ARG A 173 -2.78 -14.15 -7.88
C ARG A 173 -3.02 -15.31 -6.92
N ILE A 174 -2.14 -15.52 -5.95
CA ILE A 174 -2.19 -16.67 -5.04
C ILE A 174 -2.49 -16.30 -3.59
N ALA A 175 -2.24 -15.06 -3.19
CA ALA A 175 -2.61 -14.58 -1.86
C ALA A 175 -2.90 -13.08 -1.88
N CYS A 176 -3.81 -12.66 -1.01
CA CYS A 176 -4.30 -11.29 -0.92
C CYS A 176 -4.54 -10.88 0.53
N GLY A 177 -4.22 -9.62 0.87
CA GLY A 177 -4.52 -9.02 2.15
C GLY A 177 -4.98 -7.57 1.98
N VAL A 178 -6.12 -7.21 2.58
CA VAL A 178 -6.72 -5.87 2.48
C VAL A 178 -5.96 -4.87 3.35
N ILE A 179 -5.62 -3.73 2.79
CA ILE A 179 -4.98 -2.60 3.48
C ILE A 179 -6.03 -1.48 3.61
N THR A 180 -6.61 -1.36 4.79
CA THR A 180 -7.53 -0.28 5.18
C THR A 180 -7.03 0.39 6.45
N LYS A 181 -7.63 1.52 6.82
CA LYS A 181 -7.37 2.19 8.12
C LYS A 181 -7.68 1.29 9.31
#